data_a125660e11425202fcd6d872c28fc372
#
_entry.id   a125660e11425202fcd6d872c28fc372
#
_cell.length_a   1.000
_cell.length_b   1.000
_cell.length_c   1.000
_cell.angle_alpha   90.00
_cell.angle_beta   90.00
_cell.angle_gamma   90.00
#
_symmetry.space_group_name_H-M   'P 1'
#
loop_
_entity.id
_entity.type
_entity.pdbx_description
1 polymer ?
#
loop_
_entity_poly.entity_id
_entity_poly.type
_entity_poly.pdbx_seq_one_letter_code
_entity_poly.pdbx_strand_id
1 'polypeptide(L)'
;FMPLIPGVRVETNGEVVVQPNNVYLPDTLQPEDTQKKETILIVEDNKDMRSYIRTLLVGNYRLFEAGDGQEALEIVQKHTVDLIVSDLMMPVMDGMELSRRIKENLATSHIPFLMLTALRSDVQEKRSFEIGVDEYLCKPFDEEVLRLRIRNILSLRRKYKKMFSSSSNVEELHVKEESRD
;
A
#
# COMPACT_ATOMS: atom_id res chain seq x y z
N PHE A 1 2.37 18.52 48.01
CA PHE A 1 2.45 18.90 46.59
C PHE A 1 2.21 17.66 45.77
N MET A 2 0.99 17.48 45.31
CA MET A 2 0.61 16.37 44.45
C MET A 2 0.59 16.84 43.00
N PRO A 3 1.19 16.19 42.03
CA PRO A 3 1.12 16.59 40.64
C PRO A 3 -0.29 16.39 40.08
N LEU A 4 -0.84 17.42 39.47
CA LEU A 4 -2.10 17.40 38.73
C LEU A 4 -2.01 16.48 37.51
N ILE A 5 -2.87 15.46 37.47
CA ILE A 5 -3.05 14.61 36.30
C ILE A 5 -4.00 15.35 35.33
N PRO A 6 -3.65 15.60 34.07
CA PRO A 6 -4.53 16.27 33.11
C PRO A 6 -5.74 15.39 32.79
N GLY A 7 -6.93 15.93 33.02
CA GLY A 7 -8.20 15.27 32.63
C GLY A 7 -9.18 14.99 33.77
N VAL A 8 -8.91 15.37 35.02
CA VAL A 8 -9.83 15.22 36.15
C VAL A 8 -10.34 16.58 36.59
N ARG A 9 -11.63 16.86 36.41
CA ARG A 9 -12.33 17.97 37.09
C ARG A 9 -13.04 17.40 38.32
N VAL A 10 -12.74 17.96 39.47
CA VAL A 10 -13.42 17.64 40.74
C VAL A 10 -14.52 18.67 40.94
N GLU A 11 -15.78 18.24 40.95
CA GLU A 11 -16.88 19.09 41.39
C GLU A 11 -17.24 18.81 42.86
N THR A 12 -17.74 19.83 43.54
CA THR A 12 -17.79 19.99 44.99
C THR A 12 -18.76 19.09 45.77
N ASN A 13 -19.23 17.98 45.21
CA ASN A 13 -20.17 17.05 45.91
C ASN A 13 -19.66 15.60 46.06
N GLY A 14 -18.36 15.36 45.93
CA GLY A 14 -17.77 14.09 46.32
C GLY A 14 -18.06 12.86 45.43
N GLU A 15 -18.69 13.02 44.29
CA GLU A 15 -18.84 11.96 43.30
C GLU A 15 -17.80 12.12 42.19
N VAL A 16 -16.94 11.11 42.04
CA VAL A 16 -15.96 11.03 40.97
C VAL A 16 -16.68 10.55 39.71
N VAL A 17 -17.07 11.49 38.85
CA VAL A 17 -17.54 11.14 37.50
C VAL A 17 -16.34 10.91 36.62
N VAL A 18 -15.96 9.66 36.41
CA VAL A 18 -14.98 9.27 35.39
C VAL A 18 -15.67 9.35 34.03
N GLN A 19 -15.45 10.42 33.28
CA GLN A 19 -15.81 10.43 31.89
C GLN A 19 -14.94 9.39 31.16
N PRO A 20 -15.53 8.46 30.37
CA PRO A 20 -14.73 7.52 29.60
C PRO A 20 -13.87 8.32 28.61
N ASN A 21 -12.57 8.25 28.80
CA ASN A 21 -11.60 8.69 27.84
C ASN A 21 -12.06 8.22 26.45
N ASN A 22 -12.03 9.15 25.50
CA ASN A 22 -12.19 8.87 24.09
C ASN A 22 -11.16 7.81 23.72
N VAL A 23 -11.49 6.53 23.94
CA VAL A 23 -10.79 5.40 23.39
C VAL A 23 -11.02 5.56 21.90
N TYR A 24 -9.99 5.97 21.16
CA TYR A 24 -9.96 5.80 19.72
C TYR A 24 -10.10 4.31 19.46
N LEU A 25 -11.35 3.86 19.37
CA LEU A 25 -11.64 2.60 18.72
C LEU A 25 -11.18 2.76 17.29
N PRO A 26 -10.30 1.89 16.78
CA PRO A 26 -10.02 1.90 15.36
C PRO A 26 -11.35 1.72 14.65
N ASP A 27 -11.62 2.58 13.69
CA ASP A 27 -12.82 2.71 12.86
C ASP A 27 -13.53 1.37 12.72
N THR A 28 -14.61 1.20 13.48
CA THR A 28 -15.49 0.07 13.37
C THR A 28 -16.08 0.08 11.98
N LEU A 29 -15.70 -0.91 11.18
CA LEU A 29 -16.45 -1.56 10.10
C LEU A 29 -17.63 -0.70 9.59
N GLN A 30 -17.33 0.28 8.75
CA GLN A 30 -18.35 0.84 7.89
C GLN A 30 -18.79 -0.28 6.93
N PRO A 31 -20.09 -0.42 6.62
CA PRO A 31 -20.57 -1.45 5.72
C PRO A 31 -19.76 -1.36 4.42
N GLU A 32 -19.18 -2.48 4.02
CA GLU A 32 -18.40 -2.61 2.80
C GLU A 32 -19.26 -2.13 1.63
N ASP A 33 -18.99 -0.89 1.21
CA ASP A 33 -19.27 -0.45 -0.14
C ASP A 33 -18.76 -1.57 -1.05
N THR A 34 -19.52 -1.95 -2.08
CA THR A 34 -19.18 -3.01 -3.04
C THR A 34 -17.86 -2.65 -3.74
N GLN A 35 -16.75 -2.67 -3.01
CA GLN A 35 -15.47 -2.15 -3.43
C GLN A 35 -14.89 -3.10 -4.48
N LYS A 36 -14.68 -2.56 -5.65
CA LYS A 36 -13.86 -3.14 -6.70
C LYS A 36 -12.55 -3.64 -6.07
N LYS A 37 -12.36 -4.96 -6.04
CA LYS A 37 -11.15 -5.58 -5.47
C LYS A 37 -9.90 -4.95 -6.07
N GLU A 38 -8.95 -4.63 -5.23
CA GLU A 38 -7.64 -4.13 -5.66
C GLU A 38 -6.92 -5.18 -6.50
N THR A 39 -6.18 -4.73 -7.48
CA THR A 39 -5.51 -5.59 -8.47
C THR A 39 -4.02 -5.67 -8.14
N ILE A 40 -3.53 -6.88 -7.91
CA ILE A 40 -2.11 -7.17 -7.67
C ILE A 40 -1.54 -7.91 -8.87
N LEU A 41 -0.37 -7.48 -9.34
CA LEU A 41 0.43 -8.20 -10.32
C LEU A 41 1.54 -8.96 -9.59
N ILE A 42 1.55 -10.28 -9.74
CA ILE A 42 2.58 -11.19 -9.23
C ILE A 42 3.57 -11.46 -10.37
N VAL A 43 4.86 -11.17 -10.14
CA VAL A 43 5.91 -11.39 -11.12
C VAL A 43 6.96 -12.32 -10.52
N GLU A 44 7.02 -13.55 -11.01
CA GLU A 44 7.87 -14.61 -10.47
C GLU A 44 8.10 -15.65 -11.57
N ASP A 45 9.33 -15.99 -11.89
CA ASP A 45 9.64 -16.96 -12.95
C ASP A 45 9.39 -18.39 -12.52
N ASN A 46 9.58 -18.70 -11.24
CA ASN A 46 9.27 -20.02 -10.69
C ASN A 46 7.75 -20.22 -10.55
N LYS A 47 7.20 -21.16 -11.34
CA LYS A 47 5.77 -21.44 -11.37
C LYS A 47 5.19 -21.90 -10.03
N ASP A 48 5.94 -22.65 -9.24
CA ASP A 48 5.46 -23.17 -7.96
C ASP A 48 5.39 -22.05 -6.94
N MET A 49 6.42 -21.19 -6.90
CA MET A 49 6.43 -20.00 -6.04
C MET A 49 5.34 -19.01 -6.45
N ARG A 50 5.15 -18.76 -7.75
CA ARG A 50 4.07 -17.90 -8.27
C ARG A 50 2.68 -18.43 -7.87
N SER A 51 2.46 -19.74 -8.03
CA SER A 51 1.21 -20.40 -7.61
C SER A 51 1.01 -20.33 -6.09
N TYR A 52 2.07 -20.46 -5.31
CA TYR A 52 2.02 -20.31 -3.86
C TYR A 52 1.58 -18.91 -3.46
N ILE A 53 2.25 -17.85 -3.98
CA ILE A 53 1.88 -16.45 -3.71
C ILE A 53 0.43 -16.19 -4.14
N ARG A 54 0.03 -16.70 -5.31
CA ARG A 54 -1.36 -16.62 -5.78
C ARG A 54 -2.35 -17.22 -4.78
N THR A 55 -2.05 -18.40 -4.25
CA THR A 55 -2.92 -19.08 -3.27
C THR A 55 -3.10 -18.24 -2.00
N LEU A 56 -2.07 -17.52 -1.56
CA LEU A 56 -2.14 -16.65 -0.39
C LEU A 56 -3.03 -15.41 -0.60
N LEU A 57 -3.18 -14.95 -1.84
CA LEU A 57 -3.82 -13.68 -2.17
C LEU A 57 -5.19 -13.83 -2.84
N VAL A 58 -5.47 -15.01 -3.41
CA VAL A 58 -6.75 -15.29 -4.06
C VAL A 58 -7.92 -15.13 -3.09
N GLY A 59 -9.04 -14.60 -3.59
CA GLY A 59 -10.21 -14.32 -2.77
C GLY A 59 -10.27 -12.86 -2.26
N ASN A 60 -9.16 -12.30 -1.84
CA ASN A 60 -9.09 -10.91 -1.35
C ASN A 60 -8.80 -9.89 -2.46
N TYR A 61 -8.01 -10.29 -3.48
CA TYR A 61 -7.54 -9.41 -4.54
C TYR A 61 -7.88 -9.96 -5.93
N ARG A 62 -7.90 -9.09 -6.92
CA ARG A 62 -7.83 -9.46 -8.33
C ARG A 62 -6.36 -9.68 -8.68
N LEU A 63 -6.02 -10.78 -9.31
CA LEU A 63 -4.63 -11.15 -9.57
C LEU A 63 -4.34 -11.21 -11.06
N PHE A 64 -3.20 -10.64 -11.45
CA PHE A 64 -2.49 -10.91 -12.67
C PHE A 64 -1.17 -11.60 -12.35
N GLU A 65 -0.66 -12.37 -13.29
CA GLU A 65 0.57 -13.14 -13.14
C GLU A 65 1.47 -12.91 -14.35
N ALA A 66 2.77 -12.80 -14.12
CA ALA A 66 3.81 -12.69 -15.14
C ALA A 66 4.99 -13.58 -14.78
N GLY A 67 5.64 -14.17 -15.77
CA GLY A 67 6.82 -15.00 -15.60
C GLY A 67 8.14 -14.24 -15.64
N ASP A 68 8.14 -12.99 -16.07
CA ASP A 68 9.29 -12.10 -16.12
C ASP A 68 8.85 -10.62 -16.16
N GLY A 69 9.86 -9.72 -16.08
CA GLY A 69 9.59 -8.28 -16.08
C GLY A 69 9.03 -7.74 -17.40
N GLN A 70 9.31 -8.39 -18.53
CA GLN A 70 8.79 -7.94 -19.83
C GLN A 70 7.29 -8.21 -19.94
N GLU A 71 6.85 -9.42 -19.57
CA GLU A 71 5.43 -9.76 -19.50
C GLU A 71 4.68 -8.85 -18.51
N ALA A 72 5.33 -8.55 -17.37
CA ALA A 72 4.78 -7.64 -16.37
C ALA A 72 4.52 -6.23 -16.93
N LEU A 73 5.44 -5.66 -17.72
CA LEU A 73 5.25 -4.36 -18.36
C LEU A 73 4.07 -4.35 -19.34
N GLU A 74 3.89 -5.41 -20.10
CA GLU A 74 2.76 -5.53 -21.02
C GLU A 74 1.41 -5.55 -20.27
N ILE A 75 1.37 -6.23 -19.14
CA ILE A 75 0.17 -6.28 -18.28
C ILE A 75 -0.15 -4.90 -17.73
N VAL A 76 0.85 -4.18 -17.21
CA VAL A 76 0.67 -2.84 -16.64
C VAL A 76 0.22 -1.82 -17.69
N GLN A 77 0.63 -1.98 -18.96
CA GLN A 77 0.17 -1.12 -20.06
C GLN A 77 -1.31 -1.35 -20.43
N LYS A 78 -1.80 -2.56 -20.23
CA LYS A 78 -3.17 -2.97 -20.65
C LYS A 78 -4.19 -2.91 -19.52
N HIS A 79 -3.73 -2.98 -18.27
CA HIS A 79 -4.58 -3.15 -17.10
C HIS A 79 -4.19 -2.20 -15.96
N THR A 80 -5.17 -1.78 -15.19
CA THR A 80 -4.92 -1.02 -13.96
C THR A 80 -4.41 -1.99 -12.88
N VAL A 81 -3.22 -1.71 -12.37
CA VAL A 81 -2.57 -2.46 -11.29
C VAL A 81 -2.43 -1.56 -10.06
N ASP A 82 -2.76 -2.07 -8.89
CA ASP A 82 -2.70 -1.34 -7.63
C ASP A 82 -1.44 -1.62 -6.83
N LEU A 83 -0.80 -2.77 -7.06
CA LEU A 83 0.46 -3.18 -6.44
C LEU A 83 1.18 -4.19 -7.34
N ILE A 84 2.49 -4.08 -7.45
CA ILE A 84 3.36 -5.10 -8.05
C ILE A 84 4.10 -5.82 -6.93
N VAL A 85 4.05 -7.16 -6.93
CA VAL A 85 4.84 -8.05 -6.08
C VAL A 85 5.76 -8.85 -6.99
N SER A 86 7.06 -8.56 -6.96
CA SER A 86 8.02 -9.10 -7.92
C SER A 86 9.19 -9.81 -7.25
N ASP A 87 9.60 -10.95 -7.78
CA ASP A 87 10.92 -11.47 -7.49
C ASP A 87 11.99 -10.52 -8.01
N LEU A 88 13.14 -10.52 -7.34
CA LEU A 88 14.32 -9.78 -7.75
C LEU A 88 15.01 -10.45 -8.95
N MET A 89 15.22 -11.76 -8.86
CA MET A 89 16.07 -12.51 -9.81
C MET A 89 15.22 -13.30 -10.80
N MET A 90 15.01 -12.74 -11.97
CA MET A 90 14.25 -13.36 -13.05
C MET A 90 15.01 -13.28 -14.38
N PRO A 91 14.78 -14.22 -15.32
CA PRO A 91 15.32 -14.13 -16.68
C PRO A 91 14.67 -12.98 -17.46
N VAL A 92 15.26 -12.63 -18.60
CA VAL A 92 14.82 -11.61 -19.57
C VAL A 92 14.88 -10.19 -18.99
N MET A 93 14.11 -9.91 -17.94
CA MET A 93 14.12 -8.66 -17.20
C MET A 93 13.94 -8.95 -15.71
N ASP A 94 14.92 -8.58 -14.92
CA ASP A 94 14.90 -8.73 -13.47
C ASP A 94 13.97 -7.72 -12.78
N GLY A 95 13.70 -7.94 -11.48
CA GLY A 95 12.82 -7.08 -10.71
C GLY A 95 13.32 -5.66 -10.54
N MET A 96 14.64 -5.45 -10.56
CA MET A 96 15.24 -4.11 -10.44
C MET A 96 14.99 -3.28 -11.69
N GLU A 97 15.26 -3.86 -12.86
CA GLU A 97 15.03 -3.21 -14.15
C GLU A 97 13.52 -2.97 -14.37
N LEU A 98 12.67 -3.93 -13.97
CA LEU A 98 11.23 -3.75 -13.99
C LEU A 98 10.80 -2.54 -13.11
N SER A 99 11.26 -2.50 -11.85
CA SER A 99 10.95 -1.41 -10.93
C SER A 99 11.39 -0.05 -11.49
N ARG A 100 12.61 0.03 -12.02
CA ARG A 100 13.12 1.25 -12.65
C ARG A 100 12.20 1.74 -13.78
N ARG A 101 11.81 0.86 -14.71
CA ARG A 101 10.91 1.22 -15.82
C ARG A 101 9.53 1.65 -15.36
N ILE A 102 8.97 1.00 -14.33
CA ILE A 102 7.69 1.37 -13.73
C ILE A 102 7.78 2.78 -13.11
N LYS A 103 8.87 3.07 -12.38
CA LYS A 103 9.03 4.34 -11.65
C LYS A 103 9.42 5.52 -12.56
N GLU A 104 10.14 5.29 -13.64
CA GLU A 104 10.48 6.32 -14.62
C GLU A 104 9.32 6.76 -15.51
N ASN A 105 8.29 5.94 -15.66
CA ASN A 105 7.11 6.26 -16.46
C ASN A 105 6.04 6.94 -15.61
N LEU A 106 5.71 8.19 -15.91
CA LEU A 106 4.72 9.00 -15.17
C LEU A 106 3.35 8.31 -15.03
N ALA A 107 2.92 7.54 -16.03
CA ALA A 107 1.65 6.82 -15.99
C ALA A 107 1.63 5.68 -14.98
N THR A 108 2.78 5.12 -14.62
CA THR A 108 2.91 3.94 -13.76
C THR A 108 3.72 4.18 -12.49
N SER A 109 4.45 5.30 -12.39
CA SER A 109 5.32 5.63 -11.25
C SER A 109 4.61 5.60 -9.89
N HIS A 110 3.31 5.85 -9.89
CA HIS A 110 2.47 5.82 -8.69
C HIS A 110 2.12 4.40 -8.21
N ILE A 111 2.44 3.35 -8.98
CA ILE A 111 2.18 1.95 -8.60
C ILE A 111 3.23 1.53 -7.57
N PRO A 112 2.84 1.16 -6.35
CA PRO A 112 3.77 0.66 -5.35
C PRO A 112 4.37 -0.68 -5.78
N PHE A 113 5.61 -0.91 -5.33
CA PHE A 113 6.43 -2.06 -5.71
C PHE A 113 6.97 -2.77 -4.48
N LEU A 114 6.56 -4.01 -4.25
CA LEU A 114 7.07 -4.90 -3.22
C LEU A 114 8.04 -5.90 -3.86
N MET A 115 9.32 -5.82 -3.49
CA MET A 115 10.36 -6.72 -3.98
C MET A 115 10.53 -7.94 -3.08
N LEU A 116 10.44 -9.12 -3.64
CA LEU A 116 10.81 -10.37 -2.98
C LEU A 116 12.27 -10.70 -3.30
N THR A 117 13.09 -10.98 -2.29
CA THR A 117 14.52 -11.20 -2.51
C THR A 117 15.08 -12.31 -1.62
N ALA A 118 15.96 -13.14 -2.16
CA ALA A 118 16.74 -14.11 -1.40
C ALA A 118 17.96 -13.47 -0.69
N LEU A 119 18.29 -12.22 -1.02
CA LEU A 119 19.53 -11.57 -0.60
C LEU A 119 19.32 -10.69 0.63
N ARG A 120 20.09 -10.96 1.67
CA ARG A 120 20.15 -10.18 2.93
C ARG A 120 21.35 -9.22 2.96
N SER A 121 21.81 -8.72 1.82
CA SER A 121 22.99 -7.85 1.83
C SER A 121 22.61 -6.37 1.85
N ASP A 122 23.17 -5.65 2.81
CA ASP A 122 23.00 -4.19 3.01
C ASP A 122 23.32 -3.36 1.75
N VAL A 123 24.17 -3.90 0.85
CA VAL A 123 24.59 -3.21 -0.39
C VAL A 123 23.48 -3.23 -1.43
N GLN A 124 22.72 -4.31 -1.54
CA GLN A 124 21.62 -4.40 -2.49
C GLN A 124 20.37 -3.69 -1.97
N GLU A 125 20.14 -3.72 -0.68
CA GLU A 125 19.10 -2.93 -0.04
C GLU A 125 19.29 -1.44 -0.33
N LYS A 126 20.51 -0.92 -0.22
CA LYS A 126 20.83 0.49 -0.58
C LYS A 126 20.59 0.81 -2.05
N ARG A 127 21.06 -0.04 -2.98
CA ARG A 127 20.83 0.16 -4.43
C ARG A 127 19.36 0.16 -4.80
N SER A 128 18.58 -0.62 -4.13
CA SER A 128 17.17 -0.79 -4.41
C SER A 128 16.34 0.40 -3.91
N PHE A 129 16.72 1.04 -2.80
CA PHE A 129 16.13 2.31 -2.36
C PHE A 129 16.38 3.43 -3.37
N GLU A 130 17.53 3.46 -4.04
CA GLU A 130 17.87 4.44 -5.09
C GLU A 130 16.98 4.29 -6.34
N ILE A 131 16.40 3.10 -6.59
CA ILE A 131 15.60 2.78 -7.78
C ILE A 131 14.10 2.96 -7.52
N GLY A 132 13.70 3.28 -6.27
CA GLY A 132 12.30 3.58 -5.94
C GLY A 132 11.43 2.36 -5.66
N VAL A 133 12.02 1.25 -5.22
CA VAL A 133 11.26 0.14 -4.61
C VAL A 133 10.67 0.63 -3.29
N ASP A 134 9.38 0.42 -3.08
CA ASP A 134 8.68 0.95 -1.92
C ASP A 134 8.86 0.06 -0.69
N GLU A 135 9.01 -1.25 -0.87
CA GLU A 135 9.13 -2.22 0.21
C GLU A 135 9.89 -3.48 -0.23
N TYR A 136 10.53 -4.16 0.73
CA TYR A 136 11.25 -5.43 0.53
C TYR A 136 10.73 -6.52 1.45
N LEU A 137 10.77 -7.76 0.97
CA LEU A 137 10.52 -8.95 1.77
C LEU A 137 11.52 -10.04 1.42
N CYS A 138 12.32 -10.47 2.41
CA CYS A 138 13.31 -11.53 2.21
C CYS A 138 12.66 -12.91 2.13
N LYS A 139 13.08 -13.71 1.17
CA LYS A 139 12.76 -15.14 1.07
C LYS A 139 13.72 -15.96 1.98
N PRO A 140 13.26 -16.99 2.70
CA PRO A 140 11.87 -17.39 2.85
C PRO A 140 11.09 -16.42 3.75
N PHE A 141 9.83 -16.17 3.43
CA PHE A 141 8.96 -15.27 4.16
C PHE A 141 7.78 -16.01 4.80
N ASP A 142 7.27 -15.43 5.86
CA ASP A 142 6.04 -15.86 6.52
C ASP A 142 4.81 -15.33 5.73
N GLU A 143 3.76 -16.16 5.62
CA GLU A 143 2.54 -15.82 4.89
C GLU A 143 1.83 -14.60 5.48
N GLU A 144 1.77 -14.52 6.82
CA GLU A 144 1.11 -13.41 7.50
C GLU A 144 1.88 -12.12 7.29
N VAL A 145 3.21 -12.18 7.28
CA VAL A 145 4.07 -11.03 7.01
C VAL A 145 3.85 -10.52 5.59
N LEU A 146 3.79 -11.40 4.58
CA LEU A 146 3.48 -11.00 3.20
C LEU A 146 2.11 -10.32 3.12
N ARG A 147 1.08 -10.92 3.68
CA ARG A 147 -0.28 -10.37 3.69
C ARG A 147 -0.35 -9.02 4.41
N LEU A 148 0.35 -8.89 5.53
CA LEU A 148 0.40 -7.65 6.30
C LEU A 148 1.07 -6.52 5.51
N ARG A 149 2.20 -6.78 4.86
CA ARG A 149 2.91 -5.81 4.03
C ARG A 149 2.04 -5.32 2.87
N ILE A 150 1.43 -6.24 2.13
CA ILE A 150 0.52 -5.91 1.02
C ILE A 150 -0.63 -5.03 1.51
N ARG A 151 -1.29 -5.42 2.61
CA ARG A 151 -2.39 -4.65 3.19
C ARG A 151 -1.97 -3.24 3.59
N ASN A 152 -0.79 -3.08 4.22
CA ASN A 152 -0.27 -1.79 4.64
C ASN A 152 0.03 -0.88 3.44
N ILE A 153 0.69 -1.40 2.41
CA ILE A 153 0.99 -0.66 1.18
C ILE A 153 -0.31 -0.15 0.52
N LEU A 154 -1.28 -1.04 0.32
CA LEU A 154 -2.55 -0.71 -0.30
C LEU A 154 -3.39 0.27 0.54
N SER A 155 -3.37 0.11 1.87
CA SER A 155 -4.06 1.03 2.79
C SER A 155 -3.47 2.45 2.71
N LEU A 156 -2.16 2.57 2.70
CA LEU A 156 -1.49 3.86 2.55
C LEU A 156 -1.85 4.53 1.21
N ARG A 157 -1.81 3.76 0.12
CA ARG A 157 -2.21 4.25 -1.20
C ARG A 157 -3.66 4.75 -1.23
N ARG A 158 -4.60 4.03 -0.59
CA ARG A 158 -5.99 4.48 -0.48
C ARG A 158 -6.12 5.82 0.25
N LYS A 159 -5.38 6.00 1.34
CA LYS A 159 -5.37 7.26 2.09
C LYS A 159 -4.89 8.42 1.20
N TYR A 160 -3.80 8.24 0.49
CA TYR A 160 -3.30 9.28 -0.44
C TYR A 160 -4.31 9.60 -1.53
N LYS A 161 -4.90 8.60 -2.20
CA LYS A 161 -5.93 8.84 -3.21
C LYS A 161 -7.10 9.67 -2.67
N LYS A 162 -7.59 9.36 -1.46
CA LYS A 162 -8.67 10.12 -0.83
C LYS A 162 -8.27 11.57 -0.54
N MET A 163 -7.07 11.82 -0.05
CA MET A 163 -6.59 13.18 0.25
C MET A 163 -6.53 14.05 -1.01
N PHE A 164 -5.99 13.52 -2.11
CA PHE A 164 -5.91 14.27 -3.37
C PHE A 164 -7.27 14.47 -4.03
N SER A 165 -8.16 13.50 -3.97
CA SER A 165 -9.53 13.65 -4.51
C SER A 165 -10.36 14.69 -3.76
N SER A 166 -10.11 14.86 -2.46
CA SER A 166 -10.80 15.87 -1.64
C SER A 166 -10.27 17.28 -1.89
N SER A 167 -8.99 17.44 -2.23
CA SER A 167 -8.39 18.73 -2.53
C SER A 167 -8.86 19.32 -3.86
N SER A 168 -9.14 18.48 -4.85
CA SER A 168 -9.65 18.93 -6.17
C SER A 168 -11.06 19.53 -6.11
N ASN A 169 -11.88 19.14 -5.13
CA ASN A 169 -13.23 19.69 -4.96
C ASN A 169 -13.26 21.08 -4.30
N VAL A 170 -12.17 21.52 -3.68
CA VAL A 170 -12.10 22.84 -3.01
C VAL A 170 -11.77 23.94 -4.01
N GLU A 171 -10.98 23.65 -5.04
CA GLU A 171 -10.65 24.64 -6.10
C GLU A 171 -11.83 24.94 -7.03
N GLU A 172 -12.69 23.96 -7.33
CA GLU A 172 -13.90 24.22 -8.13
C GLU A 172 -14.95 25.08 -7.43
N LEU A 173 -14.95 25.15 -6.11
CA LEU A 173 -15.88 26.02 -5.36
C LEU A 173 -15.44 27.49 -5.33
N HIS A 174 -14.15 27.77 -5.34
CA HIS A 174 -13.65 29.15 -5.37
C HIS A 174 -13.78 29.84 -6.74
N VAL A 175 -13.71 29.08 -7.85
CA VAL A 175 -13.87 29.64 -9.21
C VAL A 175 -15.31 30.04 -9.52
N LYS A 176 -16.30 29.50 -8.80
CA LYS A 176 -17.73 29.82 -9.01
C LYS A 176 -18.23 31.06 -8.27
N GLU A 177 -17.48 31.56 -7.27
CA GLU A 177 -17.86 32.79 -6.57
C GLU A 177 -17.33 34.06 -7.21
N GLU A 178 -16.23 34.00 -7.98
CA GLU A 178 -15.67 35.18 -8.66
C GLU A 178 -16.35 35.55 -10.00
N SER A 179 -17.31 34.79 -10.49
CA SER A 179 -18.03 35.07 -11.74
C SER A 179 -19.46 35.61 -11.56
N ARG A 180 -19.75 36.22 -10.40
CA ARG A 180 -21.05 36.84 -10.09
C ARG A 180 -20.92 38.30 -9.64
N ASP A 181 -20.13 39.09 -10.33
CA ASP A 181 -20.20 40.56 -10.29
C ASP A 181 -20.30 41.12 -11.71
#